data_b45ebed2ca57ee35471f9da75e45e3ef
#
_entry.id   b45ebed2ca57ee35471f9da75e45e3ef
#
_cell.length_a   1.000
_cell.length_b   1.000
_cell.length_c   1.000
_cell.angle_alpha   90.00
_cell.angle_beta   90.00
_cell.angle_gamma   90.00
#
_symmetry.space_group_name_H-M   'P 1'
#
loop_
_entity.id
_entity.type
_entity.pdbx_description
1 polymer ?
#
loop_
_entity_poly.entity_id
_entity_poly.type
_entity_poly.pdbx_seq_one_letter_code
_entity_poly.pdbx_strand_id
1 'polypeptide(L)'
;IILLGMSHQYYKPAKSRLHRSELAVPGSSPKMFEKALNSNADYIFLDLEDAVSPNDKISARHNVIKALKEINWREKGKTISVRINSLDTHYMYSDVVEIVEQAGDKVDTILVPKAGTSSDVYMVDCLLTQIETNKKFKNKIGIECLIETSLGMSNIKEIAKSSSRLEALHFGVADYAASLRARTVVIGGLNPDYPGDQWHHGLSQLVMT
;
A
#
# COMPACT_ATOMS: atom_id res chain seq x y z
N ILE A 1 -30.12 -2.96 2.07
CA ILE A 1 -30.43 -4.39 2.29
C ILE A 1 -29.16 -5.15 1.95
N ILE A 2 -28.44 -5.59 3.00
CA ILE A 2 -27.29 -6.46 2.82
C ILE A 2 -27.86 -7.84 2.52
N LEU A 3 -27.71 -8.30 1.29
CA LEU A 3 -27.99 -9.69 0.93
C LEU A 3 -26.95 -10.58 1.61
N LEU A 4 -27.24 -10.94 2.85
CA LEU A 4 -26.51 -11.96 3.59
C LEU A 4 -26.91 -13.32 3.01
N GLY A 5 -25.98 -13.99 2.37
CA GLY A 5 -26.12 -15.37 2.09
C GLY A 5 -25.72 -15.81 0.69
N MET A 6 -25.95 -16.95 0.32
CA MET A 6 -25.55 -17.86 -0.74
C MET A 6 -25.74 -17.36 -2.20
N SER A 7 -25.43 -16.09 -2.50
CA SER A 7 -25.40 -15.58 -3.87
C SER A 7 -23.97 -15.65 -4.42
N HIS A 8 -23.86 -16.07 -5.69
CA HIS A 8 -22.60 -15.99 -6.44
C HIS A 8 -22.06 -14.54 -6.57
N GLN A 9 -22.87 -13.54 -6.23
CA GLN A 9 -22.50 -12.12 -6.18
C GLN A 9 -21.98 -11.68 -4.81
N TYR A 10 -21.96 -12.59 -3.82
CA TYR A 10 -21.46 -12.26 -2.50
C TYR A 10 -19.92 -12.38 -2.47
N TYR A 11 -19.29 -11.27 -2.15
CA TYR A 11 -17.86 -11.22 -1.87
C TYR A 11 -17.65 -11.02 -0.38
N LYS A 12 -16.77 -11.81 0.22
CA LYS A 12 -16.37 -11.59 1.61
C LYS A 12 -15.68 -10.23 1.70
N PRO A 13 -16.19 -9.29 2.50
CA PRO A 13 -15.55 -8.00 2.63
C PRO A 13 -14.14 -8.16 3.24
N ALA A 14 -13.22 -7.31 2.82
CA ALA A 14 -11.91 -7.18 3.43
C ALA A 14 -12.03 -6.73 4.90
N LYS A 15 -10.94 -6.84 5.65
CA LYS A 15 -10.90 -6.33 7.03
C LYS A 15 -11.12 -4.82 7.02
N SER A 16 -12.10 -4.37 7.81
CA SER A 16 -12.37 -2.94 7.95
C SER A 16 -11.27 -2.27 8.76
N ARG A 17 -10.69 -1.22 8.19
CA ARG A 17 -9.71 -0.34 8.81
C ARG A 17 -10.09 1.12 8.57
N LEU A 18 -9.56 2.02 9.39
CA LEU A 18 -9.75 3.45 9.16
C LEU A 18 -8.78 3.94 8.08
N HIS A 19 -9.32 4.50 7.01
CA HIS A 19 -8.58 5.05 5.85
C HIS A 19 -9.11 6.42 5.41
N ARG A 20 -9.69 7.20 6.33
CA ARG A 20 -10.25 8.52 5.97
C ARG A 20 -9.18 9.52 5.57
N SER A 21 -7.98 9.34 6.12
CA SER A 21 -6.82 10.19 5.82
C SER A 21 -5.55 9.34 5.90
N GLU A 22 -4.68 9.54 4.93
CA GLU A 22 -3.41 8.82 4.80
C GLU A 22 -2.23 9.77 4.92
N LEU A 23 -1.20 9.33 5.62
CA LEU A 23 0.04 10.09 5.78
C LEU A 23 1.24 9.23 5.39
N ALA A 24 1.94 9.67 4.35
CA ALA A 24 3.22 9.10 3.95
C ALA A 24 4.34 9.62 4.85
N VAL A 25 5.17 8.73 5.36
CA VAL A 25 6.30 9.10 6.22
C VAL A 25 7.58 8.43 5.73
N PRO A 26 8.56 9.19 5.21
CA PRO A 26 9.80 8.62 4.72
C PRO A 26 10.52 7.81 5.79
N GLY A 27 10.87 6.56 5.49
CA GLY A 27 11.64 5.69 6.40
C GLY A 27 13.05 6.23 6.71
N SER A 28 13.57 7.09 5.86
CA SER A 28 14.83 7.81 6.08
C SER A 28 14.75 8.94 7.11
N SER A 29 13.55 9.27 7.61
CA SER A 29 13.32 10.43 8.48
C SER A 29 12.73 10.06 9.85
N PRO A 30 13.47 9.43 10.76
CA PRO A 30 12.96 8.99 12.06
C PRO A 30 12.29 10.09 12.89
N LYS A 31 12.74 11.34 12.74
CA LYS A 31 12.15 12.51 13.43
C LYS A 31 10.69 12.77 13.08
N MET A 32 10.21 12.21 11.95
CA MET A 32 8.83 12.36 11.51
C MET A 32 7.90 11.31 12.12
N PHE A 33 8.40 10.21 12.63
CA PHE A 33 7.58 9.11 13.12
C PHE A 33 6.69 9.51 14.31
N GLU A 34 7.25 10.19 15.31
CA GLU A 34 6.45 10.69 16.44
C GLU A 34 5.43 11.77 16.02
N LYS A 35 5.79 12.62 15.07
CA LYS A 35 4.85 13.60 14.53
C LYS A 35 3.68 12.92 13.82
N ALA A 36 3.96 11.87 13.06
CA ALA A 36 2.95 11.07 12.39
C ALA A 36 2.04 10.36 13.39
N LEU A 37 2.60 9.75 14.43
CA LEU A 37 1.83 9.14 15.52
C LEU A 37 0.82 10.10 16.14
N ASN A 38 1.22 11.35 16.35
CA ASN A 38 0.40 12.39 16.99
C ASN A 38 -0.44 13.20 15.99
N SER A 39 -0.40 12.87 14.70
CA SER A 39 -1.24 13.50 13.66
C SER A 39 -2.69 13.02 13.76
N ASN A 40 -3.58 13.71 13.04
CA ASN A 40 -4.99 13.28 12.90
C ASN A 40 -5.21 12.23 11.80
N ALA A 41 -4.15 11.78 11.11
CA ALA A 41 -4.27 10.74 10.10
C ALA A 41 -4.66 9.40 10.74
N ASP A 42 -5.58 8.68 10.12
CA ASP A 42 -5.97 7.33 10.55
C ASP A 42 -4.97 6.27 10.08
N TYR A 43 -4.50 6.44 8.84
CA TYR A 43 -3.61 5.51 8.17
C TYR A 43 -2.24 6.17 7.98
N ILE A 44 -1.21 5.46 8.41
CA ILE A 44 0.18 5.90 8.26
C ILE A 44 0.92 4.81 7.51
N PHE A 45 1.56 5.16 6.42
CA PHE A 45 2.51 4.25 5.81
C PHE A 45 3.94 4.77 5.92
N LEU A 46 4.81 3.91 6.42
CA LEU A 46 6.24 4.14 6.48
C LEU A 46 6.81 3.78 5.11
N ASP A 47 7.38 4.78 4.46
CA ASP A 47 7.76 4.67 3.06
C ASP A 47 9.21 4.25 2.88
N LEU A 48 9.43 3.21 2.08
CA LEU A 48 10.75 2.76 1.65
C LEU A 48 11.02 3.02 0.16
N GLU A 49 10.00 3.52 -0.56
CA GLU A 49 10.06 3.67 -2.01
C GLU A 49 10.47 5.10 -2.40
N ASP A 50 9.61 5.85 -3.07
CA ASP A 50 9.96 7.10 -3.75
C ASP A 50 10.45 8.22 -2.83
N ALA A 51 10.00 8.24 -1.57
CA ALA A 51 10.46 9.24 -0.59
C ALA A 51 11.84 8.90 0.04
N VAL A 52 12.48 7.83 -0.40
CA VAL A 52 13.78 7.39 0.12
C VAL A 52 14.80 7.27 -1.01
N SER A 53 15.93 7.96 -0.87
CA SER A 53 17.01 7.89 -1.87
C SER A 53 17.61 6.47 -1.96
N PRO A 54 18.17 6.08 -3.12
CA PRO A 54 18.84 4.78 -3.27
C PRO A 54 19.90 4.50 -2.20
N ASN A 55 20.66 5.51 -1.80
CA ASN A 55 21.72 5.37 -0.80
C ASN A 55 21.18 5.14 0.62
N ASP A 56 19.93 5.51 0.87
CA ASP A 56 19.31 5.42 2.19
C ASP A 56 18.39 4.22 2.35
N LYS A 57 18.16 3.42 1.31
CA LYS A 57 17.20 2.30 1.33
C LYS A 57 17.42 1.33 2.49
N ILE A 58 18.67 0.94 2.76
CA ILE A 58 19.00 0.01 3.83
C ILE A 58 18.81 0.65 5.20
N SER A 59 19.28 1.87 5.40
CA SER A 59 19.11 2.59 6.66
C SER A 59 17.64 2.90 6.95
N ALA A 60 16.86 3.27 5.93
CA ALA A 60 15.43 3.49 6.04
C ALA A 60 14.68 2.23 6.49
N ARG A 61 15.01 1.06 5.93
CA ARG A 61 14.44 -0.22 6.37
C ARG A 61 14.71 -0.48 7.85
N HIS A 62 15.94 -0.28 8.30
CA HIS A 62 16.29 -0.44 9.72
C HIS A 62 15.53 0.54 10.62
N ASN A 63 15.39 1.80 10.20
CA ASN A 63 14.60 2.80 10.92
C ASN A 63 13.14 2.40 11.03
N VAL A 64 12.55 1.89 9.93
CA VAL A 64 11.16 1.42 9.91
C VAL A 64 10.99 0.24 10.85
N ILE A 65 11.85 -0.77 10.82
CA ILE A 65 11.82 -1.91 11.73
C ILE A 65 11.89 -1.43 13.20
N LYS A 66 12.79 -0.51 13.50
CA LYS A 66 12.92 0.08 14.83
C LYS A 66 11.63 0.80 15.24
N ALA A 67 11.08 1.65 14.38
CA ALA A 67 9.84 2.38 14.66
C ALA A 67 8.65 1.47 14.88
N LEU A 68 8.54 0.37 14.15
CA LEU A 68 7.49 -0.63 14.34
C LEU A 68 7.59 -1.32 15.69
N LYS A 69 8.81 -1.58 16.18
CA LYS A 69 9.05 -2.24 17.48
C LYS A 69 8.86 -1.30 18.68
N GLU A 70 9.30 -0.05 18.55
CA GLU A 70 9.40 0.88 19.68
C GLU A 70 8.19 1.80 19.83
N ILE A 71 7.46 2.09 18.75
CA ILE A 71 6.31 3.01 18.76
C ILE A 71 5.01 2.20 18.79
N ASN A 72 4.14 2.51 19.74
CA ASN A 72 2.85 1.83 19.85
C ASN A 72 1.76 2.53 19.02
N TRP A 73 1.82 2.32 17.69
CA TRP A 73 0.90 2.92 16.72
C TRP A 73 -0.57 2.58 17.00
N ARG A 74 -0.85 1.33 17.38
CA ARG A 74 -2.21 0.83 17.58
C ARG A 74 -2.91 1.45 18.78
N GLU A 75 -2.18 1.77 19.85
CA GLU A 75 -2.75 2.48 21.01
C GLU A 75 -3.29 3.86 20.67
N LYS A 76 -2.75 4.49 19.62
CA LYS A 76 -3.24 5.76 19.09
C LYS A 76 -4.32 5.59 18.00
N GLY A 77 -4.83 4.37 17.80
CA GLY A 77 -5.86 4.07 16.82
C GLY A 77 -5.38 4.17 15.37
N LYS A 78 -4.06 4.08 15.12
CA LYS A 78 -3.50 4.14 13.77
C LYS A 78 -3.56 2.79 13.09
N THR A 79 -3.90 2.78 11.80
CA THR A 79 -3.56 1.69 10.89
C THR A 79 -2.13 1.94 10.40
N ILE A 80 -1.25 0.96 10.59
CA ILE A 80 0.17 1.08 10.24
C ILE A 80 0.52 0.19 9.07
N SER A 81 1.03 0.78 8.02
CA SER A 81 1.46 0.12 6.80
C SER A 81 2.94 0.39 6.51
N VAL A 82 3.52 -0.43 5.64
CA VAL A 82 4.83 -0.18 5.07
C VAL A 82 4.71 -0.23 3.55
N ARG A 83 5.06 0.88 2.88
CA ARG A 83 5.24 0.88 1.43
C ARG A 83 6.62 0.34 1.11
N ILE A 84 6.66 -0.85 0.55
CA ILE A 84 7.87 -1.51 0.10
C ILE A 84 8.36 -0.91 -1.21
N ASN A 85 9.59 -1.21 -1.61
CA ASN A 85 10.04 -0.90 -2.97
C ASN A 85 9.30 -1.74 -4.01
N SER A 86 9.21 -1.23 -5.24
CA SER A 86 8.57 -1.91 -6.35
C SER A 86 9.21 -3.26 -6.66
N LEU A 87 8.42 -4.19 -7.21
CA LEU A 87 8.84 -5.56 -7.51
C LEU A 87 9.91 -5.66 -8.61
N ASP A 88 10.05 -4.64 -9.42
CA ASP A 88 11.09 -4.53 -10.44
C ASP A 88 12.45 -4.05 -9.90
N THR A 89 12.55 -3.84 -8.59
CA THR A 89 13.80 -3.47 -7.91
C THR A 89 14.41 -4.63 -7.14
N HIS A 90 15.69 -4.57 -6.87
CA HIS A 90 16.36 -5.55 -6.02
C HIS A 90 16.15 -5.32 -4.51
N TYR A 91 15.39 -4.29 -4.12
CA TYR A 91 15.14 -3.96 -2.72
C TYR A 91 13.94 -4.68 -2.13
N MET A 92 12.90 -4.96 -2.93
CA MET A 92 11.59 -5.43 -2.48
C MET A 92 11.69 -6.68 -1.61
N TYR A 93 12.46 -7.67 -2.04
CA TYR A 93 12.62 -8.92 -1.30
C TYR A 93 13.09 -8.68 0.14
N SER A 94 14.17 -7.90 0.29
CA SER A 94 14.69 -7.57 1.63
C SER A 94 13.73 -6.71 2.43
N ASP A 95 12.96 -5.83 1.80
CA ASP A 95 11.94 -5.04 2.48
C ASP A 95 10.89 -5.94 3.12
N VAL A 96 10.31 -6.85 2.35
CA VAL A 96 9.29 -7.77 2.87
C VAL A 96 9.88 -8.70 3.93
N VAL A 97 10.98 -9.39 3.60
CA VAL A 97 11.53 -10.42 4.49
C VAL A 97 12.00 -9.83 5.81
N GLU A 98 12.84 -8.81 5.79
CA GLU A 98 13.43 -8.27 7.02
C GLU A 98 12.40 -7.58 7.90
N ILE A 99 11.46 -6.82 7.32
CA ILE A 99 10.41 -6.15 8.11
C ILE A 99 9.48 -7.17 8.73
N VAL A 100 8.99 -8.12 7.93
CA VAL A 100 7.99 -9.08 8.42
C VAL A 100 8.60 -10.06 9.41
N GLU A 101 9.82 -10.54 9.17
CA GLU A 101 10.49 -11.41 10.13
C GLU A 101 10.77 -10.74 11.48
N GLN A 102 11.08 -9.44 11.48
CA GLN A 102 11.52 -8.74 12.67
C GLN A 102 10.42 -7.97 13.40
N ALA A 103 9.38 -7.54 12.68
CA ALA A 103 8.32 -6.68 13.23
C ALA A 103 6.93 -6.91 12.60
N GLY A 104 6.71 -8.03 11.91
CA GLY A 104 5.45 -8.26 11.18
C GLY A 104 4.22 -8.32 12.08
N ASP A 105 4.36 -8.73 13.34
CA ASP A 105 3.25 -8.70 14.33
C ASP A 105 2.77 -7.28 14.66
N LYS A 106 3.54 -6.26 14.28
CA LYS A 106 3.24 -4.84 14.47
C LYS A 106 2.71 -4.16 13.20
N VAL A 107 2.83 -4.81 12.04
CA VAL A 107 2.37 -4.29 10.75
C VAL A 107 0.92 -4.69 10.52
N ASP A 108 0.11 -3.77 10.03
CA ASP A 108 -1.27 -4.05 9.63
C ASP A 108 -1.36 -4.43 8.16
N THR A 109 -0.69 -3.69 7.28
CA THR A 109 -0.71 -3.94 5.84
C THR A 109 0.67 -3.69 5.20
N ILE A 110 0.93 -4.35 4.08
CA ILE A 110 2.02 -4.01 3.16
C ILE A 110 1.40 -3.31 1.96
N LEU A 111 1.89 -2.11 1.66
CA LEU A 111 1.49 -1.35 0.48
C LEU A 111 2.47 -1.65 -0.67
N VAL A 112 1.95 -2.27 -1.71
CA VAL A 112 2.70 -2.66 -2.92
C VAL A 112 2.60 -1.53 -3.94
N PRO A 113 3.69 -0.79 -4.21
CA PRO A 113 3.67 0.25 -5.23
C PRO A 113 3.72 -0.34 -6.62
N LYS A 114 3.29 0.43 -7.61
CA LYS A 114 3.38 0.12 -9.05
C LYS A 114 2.87 -1.28 -9.41
N ALA A 115 1.86 -1.79 -8.66
CA ALA A 115 1.26 -3.09 -8.94
C ALA A 115 0.75 -3.13 -10.38
N GLY A 116 1.31 -4.00 -11.21
CA GLY A 116 1.01 -4.10 -12.63
C GLY A 116 0.17 -5.32 -12.99
N THR A 117 0.29 -6.40 -12.22
CA THR A 117 -0.37 -7.68 -12.49
C THR A 117 -0.80 -8.38 -11.20
N SER A 118 -1.68 -9.37 -11.33
CA SER A 118 -2.05 -10.26 -10.21
C SER A 118 -0.86 -11.04 -9.64
N SER A 119 0.16 -11.30 -10.45
CA SER A 119 1.38 -12.01 -10.02
C SER A 119 2.20 -11.20 -9.02
N ASP A 120 2.14 -9.88 -9.09
CA ASP A 120 2.84 -9.01 -8.14
C ASP A 120 2.28 -9.19 -6.73
N VAL A 121 0.96 -9.22 -6.63
CA VAL A 121 0.25 -9.47 -5.37
C VAL A 121 0.51 -10.90 -4.88
N TYR A 122 0.44 -11.87 -5.78
CA TYR A 122 0.68 -13.28 -5.45
C TYR A 122 2.09 -13.50 -4.87
N MET A 123 3.11 -12.88 -5.43
CA MET A 123 4.48 -12.99 -4.91
C MET A 123 4.59 -12.48 -3.47
N VAL A 124 4.01 -11.32 -3.18
CA VAL A 124 4.00 -10.75 -1.83
C VAL A 124 3.20 -11.64 -0.87
N ASP A 125 2.03 -12.12 -1.27
CA ASP A 125 1.20 -13.04 -0.46
C ASP A 125 1.96 -14.33 -0.11
N CYS A 126 2.68 -14.93 -1.06
CA CYS A 126 3.50 -16.10 -0.80
C CYS A 126 4.57 -15.85 0.25
N LEU A 127 5.29 -14.74 0.17
CA LEU A 127 6.32 -14.37 1.16
C LEU A 127 5.69 -14.15 2.55
N LEU A 128 4.62 -13.36 2.63
CA LEU A 128 3.91 -13.12 3.87
C LEU A 128 3.41 -14.43 4.50
N THR A 129 2.80 -15.29 3.70
CA THR A 129 2.25 -16.57 4.18
C THR A 129 3.33 -17.47 4.76
N GLN A 130 4.49 -17.56 4.11
CA GLN A 130 5.60 -18.39 4.59
C GLN A 130 6.19 -17.84 5.90
N ILE A 131 6.43 -16.54 5.96
CA ILE A 131 7.01 -15.89 7.15
C ILE A 131 6.03 -15.98 8.33
N GLU A 132 4.77 -15.63 8.13
CA GLU A 132 3.74 -15.70 9.17
C GLU A 132 3.58 -17.10 9.74
N THR A 133 3.61 -18.12 8.85
CA THR A 133 3.53 -19.52 9.26
C THR A 133 4.74 -19.93 10.10
N ASN A 134 5.94 -19.58 9.66
CA ASN A 134 7.18 -19.87 10.37
C ASN A 134 7.23 -19.14 11.72
N LYS A 135 6.86 -17.87 11.77
CA LYS A 135 6.84 -17.04 12.98
C LYS A 135 5.61 -17.29 13.87
N LYS A 136 4.63 -18.06 13.42
CA LYS A 136 3.37 -18.36 14.13
C LYS A 136 2.58 -17.10 14.49
N PHE A 137 2.50 -16.15 13.57
CA PHE A 137 1.72 -14.93 13.80
C PHE A 137 0.23 -15.25 13.99
N LYS A 138 -0.40 -14.59 14.95
CA LYS A 138 -1.83 -14.74 15.23
C LYS A 138 -2.71 -14.02 14.20
N ASN A 139 -2.23 -12.90 13.68
CA ASN A 139 -2.94 -12.07 12.73
C ASN A 139 -2.22 -12.12 11.39
N LYS A 140 -2.99 -12.14 10.32
CA LYS A 140 -2.47 -12.00 8.96
C LYS A 140 -2.26 -10.53 8.64
N ILE A 141 -1.16 -10.24 7.96
CA ILE A 141 -0.87 -8.93 7.38
C ILE A 141 -1.69 -8.80 6.11
N GLY A 142 -2.40 -7.67 5.94
CA GLY A 142 -3.11 -7.34 4.72
C GLY A 142 -2.17 -6.87 3.61
N ILE A 143 -2.67 -6.88 2.40
CA ILE A 143 -1.98 -6.29 1.23
C ILE A 143 -2.83 -5.14 0.72
N GLU A 144 -2.19 -4.05 0.37
CA GLU A 144 -2.78 -2.94 -0.35
C GLU A 144 -1.95 -2.66 -1.59
N CYS A 145 -2.60 -2.26 -2.69
CA CYS A 145 -1.92 -2.02 -3.94
C CYS A 145 -2.09 -0.58 -4.41
N LEU A 146 -1.00 0.05 -4.80
CA LEU A 146 -1.01 1.34 -5.44
C LEU A 146 -1.10 1.16 -6.96
N ILE A 147 -2.24 1.51 -7.52
CA ILE A 147 -2.52 1.47 -8.96
C ILE A 147 -2.06 2.81 -9.56
N GLU A 148 -0.88 2.79 -10.14
CA GLU A 148 -0.20 4.01 -10.58
C GLU A 148 0.58 3.81 -11.89
N THR A 149 0.22 2.75 -12.63
CA THR A 149 0.75 2.51 -13.98
C THR A 149 -0.38 2.18 -14.94
N SER A 150 -0.17 2.44 -16.23
CA SER A 150 -1.12 2.03 -17.27
C SER A 150 -1.34 0.52 -17.31
N LEU A 151 -0.28 -0.25 -17.02
CA LEU A 151 -0.36 -1.72 -16.90
C LEU A 151 -1.26 -2.12 -15.72
N GLY A 152 -1.04 -1.54 -14.54
CA GLY A 152 -1.84 -1.82 -13.35
C GLY A 152 -3.31 -1.45 -13.55
N MET A 153 -3.57 -0.30 -14.16
CA MET A 153 -4.95 0.11 -14.47
C MET A 153 -5.62 -0.84 -15.46
N SER A 154 -4.90 -1.33 -16.46
CA SER A 154 -5.42 -2.30 -17.44
C SER A 154 -5.76 -3.65 -16.80
N ASN A 155 -5.04 -4.04 -15.75
CA ASN A 155 -5.20 -5.32 -15.04
C ASN A 155 -5.92 -5.18 -13.69
N ILE A 156 -6.51 -4.04 -13.39
CA ILE A 156 -7.03 -3.73 -12.06
C ILE A 156 -8.02 -4.78 -11.52
N LYS A 157 -8.87 -5.32 -12.39
CA LYS A 157 -9.85 -6.35 -12.02
C LYS A 157 -9.20 -7.67 -11.60
N GLU A 158 -8.10 -8.03 -12.26
CA GLU A 158 -7.34 -9.24 -11.93
C GLU A 158 -6.53 -9.02 -10.65
N ILE A 159 -5.95 -7.83 -10.48
CA ILE A 159 -5.27 -7.43 -9.25
C ILE A 159 -6.22 -7.51 -8.06
N ALA A 160 -7.42 -6.93 -8.18
CA ALA A 160 -8.40 -6.89 -7.10
C ALA A 160 -8.88 -8.28 -6.61
N LYS A 161 -8.76 -9.30 -7.45
CA LYS A 161 -9.17 -10.68 -7.15
C LYS A 161 -8.03 -11.60 -6.79
N SER A 162 -6.78 -11.12 -6.84
CA SER A 162 -5.57 -11.97 -6.82
C SER A 162 -5.26 -12.58 -5.45
N SER A 163 -5.71 -11.98 -4.36
CA SER A 163 -5.47 -12.48 -3.01
C SER A 163 -6.61 -12.14 -2.05
N SER A 164 -6.90 -13.06 -1.15
CA SER A 164 -7.82 -12.82 -0.03
C SER A 164 -7.24 -11.87 1.03
N ARG A 165 -5.97 -11.49 0.91
CA ARG A 165 -5.29 -10.50 1.76
C ARG A 165 -5.45 -9.09 1.25
N LEU A 166 -5.91 -8.89 0.01
CA LEU A 166 -6.06 -7.56 -0.57
C LEU A 166 -7.17 -6.81 0.15
N GLU A 167 -6.83 -5.70 0.80
CA GLU A 167 -7.75 -4.91 1.62
C GLU A 167 -8.15 -3.59 0.93
N ALA A 168 -7.24 -2.98 0.15
CA ALA A 168 -7.51 -1.72 -0.53
C ALA A 168 -6.70 -1.54 -1.82
N LEU A 169 -7.23 -0.69 -2.70
CA LEU A 169 -6.55 -0.17 -3.87
C LEU A 169 -6.42 1.34 -3.72
N HIS A 170 -5.23 1.86 -3.97
CA HIS A 170 -4.93 3.29 -3.96
C HIS A 170 -4.69 3.78 -5.38
N PHE A 171 -4.96 5.03 -5.67
CA PHE A 171 -4.68 5.64 -6.97
C PHE A 171 -3.49 6.61 -6.88
N GLY A 172 -2.39 6.27 -7.53
CA GLY A 172 -1.19 7.10 -7.59
C GLY A 172 -1.16 7.98 -8.83
N VAL A 173 -1.74 9.17 -8.77
CA VAL A 173 -1.96 10.04 -9.92
C VAL A 173 -0.67 10.50 -10.61
N ALA A 174 0.41 10.72 -9.86
CA ALA A 174 1.67 11.25 -10.41
C ALA A 174 2.34 10.22 -11.32
N ASP A 175 2.60 9.03 -10.82
CA ASP A 175 3.21 7.94 -11.59
C ASP A 175 2.27 7.43 -12.68
N TYR A 176 0.96 7.43 -12.44
CA TYR A 176 -0.01 7.09 -13.47
C TYR A 176 0.08 8.05 -14.66
N ALA A 177 0.14 9.36 -14.39
CA ALA A 177 0.30 10.36 -15.44
C ALA A 177 1.63 10.17 -16.21
N ALA A 178 2.72 9.89 -15.50
CA ALA A 178 4.01 9.60 -16.11
C ALA A 178 3.96 8.33 -16.97
N SER A 179 3.33 7.27 -16.48
CA SER A 179 3.11 6.02 -17.23
C SER A 179 2.32 6.21 -18.51
N LEU A 180 1.33 7.10 -18.51
CA LEU A 180 0.54 7.49 -19.68
C LEU A 180 1.28 8.48 -20.59
N ARG A 181 2.45 8.96 -20.19
CA ARG A 181 3.16 10.05 -20.88
C ARG A 181 2.29 11.31 -21.03
N ALA A 182 1.52 11.62 -20.00
CA ALA A 182 0.70 12.83 -19.96
C ALA A 182 1.59 14.07 -20.02
N ARG A 183 1.18 15.09 -20.79
CA ARG A 183 1.97 16.32 -20.97
C ARG A 183 1.99 17.19 -19.71
N THR A 184 0.91 17.14 -18.95
CA THR A 184 0.74 17.93 -17.73
C THR A 184 0.27 17.03 -16.60
N VAL A 185 0.79 17.27 -15.40
CA VAL A 185 0.34 16.61 -14.17
C VAL A 185 -0.14 17.69 -13.23
N VAL A 186 -1.44 17.72 -12.96
CA VAL A 186 -2.02 18.51 -11.90
C VAL A 186 -2.41 17.57 -10.78
N ILE A 187 -1.69 17.63 -9.66
CA ILE A 187 -1.95 16.81 -8.49
C ILE A 187 -2.85 17.61 -7.55
N GLY A 188 -3.98 17.01 -7.18
CA GLY A 188 -4.94 17.62 -6.26
C GLY A 188 -5.86 18.70 -6.88
N GLY A 189 -5.93 18.78 -8.19
CA GLY A 189 -6.81 19.72 -8.89
C GLY A 189 -7.17 19.27 -10.30
N LEU A 190 -8.07 20.00 -10.94
CA LEU A 190 -8.41 19.80 -12.34
C LEU A 190 -7.39 20.52 -13.24
N ASN A 191 -7.04 19.89 -14.35
CA ASN A 191 -6.27 20.54 -15.39
C ASN A 191 -7.18 21.48 -16.19
N PRO A 192 -6.93 22.82 -16.21
CA PRO A 192 -7.79 23.77 -16.91
C PRO A 192 -7.82 23.58 -18.42
N ASP A 193 -6.80 22.92 -19.00
CA ASP A 193 -6.70 22.65 -20.42
C ASP A 193 -7.38 21.32 -20.84
N TYR A 194 -7.97 20.59 -19.88
CA TYR A 194 -8.67 19.34 -20.15
C TYR A 194 -10.17 19.48 -19.85
N PRO A 195 -11.05 19.07 -20.78
CA PRO A 195 -12.50 19.18 -20.57
C PRO A 195 -12.98 18.18 -19.52
N GLY A 196 -13.10 18.62 -18.27
CA GLY A 196 -13.53 17.80 -17.14
C GLY A 196 -12.37 17.29 -16.29
N ASP A 197 -12.60 16.16 -15.61
CA ASP A 197 -11.58 15.50 -14.78
C ASP A 197 -10.82 14.44 -15.58
N GLN A 198 -9.57 14.71 -15.87
CA GLN A 198 -8.72 13.81 -16.66
C GLN A 198 -8.47 12.45 -15.98
N TRP A 199 -8.68 12.35 -14.67
CA TRP A 199 -8.47 11.14 -13.87
C TRP A 199 -9.77 10.36 -13.62
N HIS A 200 -10.91 10.93 -14.00
CA HIS A 200 -12.23 10.35 -13.72
C HIS A 200 -12.37 8.90 -14.17
N HIS A 201 -11.87 8.57 -15.36
CA HIS A 201 -11.92 7.19 -15.86
C HIS A 201 -11.15 6.22 -14.95
N GLY A 202 -9.92 6.56 -14.58
CA GLY A 202 -9.09 5.73 -13.68
C GLY A 202 -9.73 5.56 -12.30
N LEU A 203 -10.21 6.64 -11.72
CA LEU A 203 -10.92 6.63 -10.44
C LEU A 203 -12.19 5.79 -10.50
N SER A 204 -12.97 5.93 -11.58
CA SER A 204 -14.20 5.13 -11.77
C SER A 204 -13.90 3.64 -11.92
N GLN A 205 -12.85 3.28 -12.68
CA GLN A 205 -12.42 1.89 -12.80
C GLN A 205 -12.02 1.31 -11.45
N LEU A 206 -11.26 2.06 -10.66
CA LEU A 206 -10.83 1.62 -9.33
C LEU A 206 -12.01 1.40 -8.38
N VAL A 207 -12.99 2.29 -8.37
CA VAL A 207 -14.18 2.18 -7.51
C VAL A 207 -15.10 1.03 -7.94
N MET A 208 -15.19 0.75 -9.24
CA MET A 208 -16.04 -0.32 -9.78
C MET A 208 -15.45 -1.72 -9.68
N THR A 209 -14.17 -1.83 -9.31
CA THR A 209 -13.46 -3.10 -9.23
C THR A 209 -13.56 -3.73 -7.86
#